data_87f830545e4f3fe2ef9af9f8c2e28bef
#
_entry.id   87f830545e4f3fe2ef9af9f8c2e28bef
#
_cell.length_a   1.000
_cell.length_b   1.000
_cell.length_c   1.000
_cell.angle_alpha   90.00
_cell.angle_beta   90.00
_cell.angle_gamma   90.00
#
_symmetry.space_group_name_H-M   'P 1'
#
loop_
_entity.id
_entity.type
_entity.pdbx_description
1 polymer ?
#
loop_
_entity_poly.entity_id
_entity_poly.type
_entity_poly.pdbx_seq_one_letter_code
_entity_poly.pdbx_strand_id
1 'polypeptide(L)'
;GVKSRNAYNAYIEECKKHRIFDVGMAFADINGLKNLNDTMGHLQGDQLIASFAEILKDEFDRDSVFRISGDEFVVIVPKIDRDLFFEKIGHVSDMVHMRDDMASIGYIWKDNVSDIRRRANQAEQLMYLEKKRYYEESRTLVSKHRSKMLGTLLQDMDDGRYEMYLQPKAYIDNQRVVAAEALVRKRGPQGEIVAP
;
A
#
# COMPACT_ATOMS: atom_id res chain seq x y z
N GLY A 1 20.63 3.89 8.29
CA GLY A 1 19.31 3.31 8.55
C GLY A 1 18.62 3.98 9.72
N VAL A 2 17.34 3.73 9.92
CA VAL A 2 16.56 4.18 11.08
C VAL A 2 16.80 3.29 12.31
N LYS A 3 16.35 3.69 13.50
CA LYS A 3 16.47 2.90 14.73
C LYS A 3 15.61 1.64 14.69
N SER A 4 16.02 0.61 15.43
CA SER A 4 15.34 -0.69 15.50
C SER A 4 14.22 -0.70 16.55
N ARG A 5 13.39 -1.78 16.54
CA ARG A 5 12.40 -2.11 17.58
C ARG A 5 13.01 -2.12 19.00
N ASN A 6 14.21 -2.66 19.15
CA ASN A 6 14.86 -2.68 20.45
C ASN A 6 15.16 -1.26 20.95
N ALA A 7 15.61 -0.38 20.07
CA ALA A 7 15.83 1.02 20.39
C ALA A 7 14.52 1.75 20.74
N TYR A 8 13.43 1.46 20.02
CA TYR A 8 12.09 1.97 20.35
C TYR A 8 11.66 1.53 21.76
N ASN A 9 11.76 0.23 22.07
CA ASN A 9 11.38 -0.29 23.39
C ASN A 9 12.22 0.35 24.50
N ALA A 10 13.54 0.48 24.31
CA ALA A 10 14.41 1.14 25.28
C ALA A 10 14.03 2.61 25.50
N TYR A 11 13.72 3.32 24.40
CA TYR A 11 13.28 4.72 24.46
C TYR A 11 11.96 4.86 25.24
N ILE A 12 10.96 4.01 24.96
CA ILE A 12 9.67 4.01 25.69
C ILE A 12 9.89 3.74 27.20
N GLU A 13 10.78 2.81 27.56
CA GLU A 13 11.07 2.54 28.97
C GLU A 13 11.80 3.69 29.66
N GLU A 14 12.69 4.37 28.97
CA GLU A 14 13.37 5.57 29.47
C GLU A 14 12.36 6.71 29.70
N CYS A 15 11.45 6.91 28.75
CA CYS A 15 10.41 7.94 28.82
C CYS A 15 9.42 7.76 29.96
N LYS A 16 9.27 6.56 30.52
CA LYS A 16 8.43 6.31 31.72
C LYS A 16 8.96 7.00 32.98
N LYS A 17 10.24 7.33 33.00
CA LYS A 17 10.91 7.93 34.18
C LYS A 17 10.66 9.42 34.27
N HIS A 18 10.27 10.07 33.18
CA HIS A 18 10.16 11.52 33.09
C HIS A 18 8.92 11.92 32.31
N ARG A 19 8.38 13.11 32.62
CA ARG A 19 7.38 13.75 31.76
C ARG A 19 8.07 14.28 30.51
N ILE A 20 7.43 14.10 29.36
CA ILE A 20 7.89 14.64 28.10
C ILE A 20 6.95 15.76 27.69
N PHE A 21 7.53 16.86 27.24
CA PHE A 21 6.80 18.04 26.82
C PHE A 21 6.92 18.22 25.31
N ASP A 22 5.88 18.81 24.72
CA ASP A 22 5.85 19.20 23.31
C ASP A 22 6.27 18.05 22.39
N VAL A 23 5.55 16.93 22.46
CA VAL A 23 5.92 15.72 21.74
C VAL A 23 4.98 15.44 20.57
N GLY A 24 5.57 15.34 19.39
CA GLY A 24 4.95 14.80 18.19
C GLY A 24 5.20 13.31 18.09
N MET A 25 4.17 12.54 17.75
CA MET A 25 4.27 11.08 17.50
C MET A 25 3.51 10.71 16.26
N ALA A 26 4.10 9.84 15.44
CA ALA A 26 3.41 9.21 14.31
C ALA A 26 3.67 7.71 14.29
N PHE A 27 2.66 6.97 13.89
CA PHE A 27 2.73 5.56 13.48
C PHE A 27 2.46 5.47 11.99
N ALA A 28 3.23 4.68 11.28
CA ALA A 28 3.04 4.46 9.86
C ALA A 28 3.19 2.98 9.51
N ASP A 29 2.42 2.53 8.53
CA ASP A 29 2.44 1.16 8.02
C ASP A 29 2.38 1.20 6.49
N ILE A 30 3.28 0.47 5.83
CA ILE A 30 3.37 0.43 4.37
C ILE A 30 2.19 -0.37 3.81
N ASN A 31 1.46 0.25 2.88
CA ASN A 31 0.29 -0.35 2.26
C ASN A 31 0.70 -1.37 1.19
N GLY A 32 0.02 -2.51 1.17
CA GLY A 32 0.15 -3.49 0.09
C GLY A 32 1.50 -4.19 -0.02
N LEU A 33 2.43 -4.06 0.95
CA LEU A 33 3.78 -4.64 0.90
C LEU A 33 3.76 -6.14 0.61
N LYS A 34 2.84 -6.89 1.23
CA LYS A 34 2.71 -8.33 0.98
C LYS A 34 2.38 -8.61 -0.48
N ASN A 35 1.40 -7.91 -1.05
CA ASN A 35 1.00 -8.08 -2.45
C ASN A 35 2.14 -7.72 -3.41
N LEU A 36 2.89 -6.66 -3.10
CA LEU A 36 4.08 -6.27 -3.87
C LEU A 36 5.13 -7.38 -3.83
N ASN A 37 5.43 -7.94 -2.66
CA ASN A 37 6.38 -9.04 -2.51
C ASN A 37 5.93 -10.29 -3.28
N ASP A 38 4.63 -10.64 -3.22
CA ASP A 38 4.08 -11.81 -3.89
C ASP A 38 4.08 -11.67 -5.42
N THR A 39 3.95 -10.44 -5.95
CA THR A 39 3.88 -10.18 -7.40
C THR A 39 5.23 -9.83 -8.02
N MET A 40 6.06 -9.04 -7.33
CA MET A 40 7.30 -8.47 -7.87
C MET A 40 8.57 -8.91 -7.13
N GLY A 41 8.40 -9.72 -6.08
CA GLY A 41 9.51 -10.26 -5.28
C GLY A 41 9.97 -9.35 -4.14
N HIS A 42 10.68 -9.94 -3.18
CA HIS A 42 11.13 -9.26 -1.96
C HIS A 42 12.05 -8.06 -2.21
N LEU A 43 12.82 -8.07 -3.30
CA LEU A 43 13.71 -6.94 -3.63
C LEU A 43 12.92 -5.63 -3.83
N GLN A 44 11.76 -5.71 -4.48
CA GLN A 44 10.90 -4.55 -4.68
C GLN A 44 10.28 -4.07 -3.37
N GLY A 45 9.87 -5.00 -2.51
CA GLY A 45 9.40 -4.65 -1.17
C GLY A 45 10.46 -3.98 -0.31
N ASP A 46 11.70 -4.46 -0.36
CA ASP A 46 12.83 -3.85 0.34
C ASP A 46 13.13 -2.43 -0.18
N GLN A 47 13.01 -2.21 -1.48
CA GLN A 47 13.14 -0.87 -2.09
C GLN A 47 12.03 0.07 -1.62
N LEU A 48 10.78 -0.40 -1.54
CA LEU A 48 9.66 0.38 -1.03
C LEU A 48 9.87 0.78 0.44
N ILE A 49 10.28 -0.18 1.28
CA ILE A 49 10.61 0.06 2.68
C ILE A 49 11.74 1.08 2.82
N ALA A 50 12.81 0.94 2.04
CA ALA A 50 13.93 1.87 2.06
C ALA A 50 13.51 3.27 1.63
N SER A 51 12.71 3.39 0.56
CA SER A 51 12.17 4.67 0.07
C SER A 51 11.32 5.37 1.12
N PHE A 52 10.45 4.65 1.83
CA PHE A 52 9.65 5.24 2.90
C PHE A 52 10.51 5.67 4.10
N ALA A 53 11.51 4.86 4.46
CA ALA A 53 12.45 5.23 5.52
C ALA A 53 13.24 6.52 5.18
N GLU A 54 13.60 6.74 3.91
CA GLU A 54 14.25 8.00 3.48
C GLU A 54 13.29 9.19 3.60
N ILE A 55 12.02 9.08 3.17
CA ILE A 55 11.02 10.13 3.35
C ILE A 55 10.94 10.56 4.83
N LEU A 56 10.86 9.60 5.74
CA LEU A 56 10.80 9.92 7.17
C LEU A 56 12.08 10.58 7.69
N LYS A 57 13.25 10.19 7.18
CA LYS A 57 14.54 10.74 7.59
C LYS A 57 14.81 12.13 7.01
N ASP A 58 14.26 12.45 5.87
CA ASP A 58 14.38 13.77 5.25
C ASP A 58 13.60 14.82 6.07
N GLU A 59 12.48 14.42 6.69
CA GLU A 59 11.65 15.32 7.51
C GLU A 59 12.00 15.28 9.00
N PHE A 60 12.38 14.13 9.52
CA PHE A 60 12.65 13.94 10.94
C PHE A 60 14.09 13.48 11.18
N ASP A 61 14.65 13.88 12.32
CA ASP A 61 15.96 13.40 12.73
C ASP A 61 15.96 11.86 12.75
N ARG A 62 17.03 11.27 12.23
CA ARG A 62 17.25 9.82 12.23
C ARG A 62 17.03 9.18 13.59
N ASP A 63 17.35 9.93 14.66
CA ASP A 63 17.19 9.46 16.03
C ASP A 63 15.75 9.45 16.53
N SER A 64 14.85 10.09 15.80
CA SER A 64 13.41 10.13 16.07
C SER A 64 12.62 9.07 15.31
N VAL A 65 13.23 8.35 14.34
CA VAL A 65 12.57 7.39 13.46
C VAL A 65 12.97 5.95 13.83
N PHE A 66 11.96 5.11 14.07
CA PHE A 66 12.10 3.71 14.46
C PHE A 66 11.36 2.82 13.48
N ARG A 67 12.00 1.71 13.05
CA ARG A 67 11.33 0.62 12.35
C ARG A 67 11.05 -0.50 13.36
N ILE A 68 9.77 -0.74 13.63
CA ILE A 68 9.33 -1.66 14.71
C ILE A 68 8.89 -3.03 14.19
N SER A 69 8.56 -3.13 12.91
CA SER A 69 8.22 -4.37 12.23
C SER A 69 8.67 -4.31 10.77
N GLY A 70 8.32 -5.31 9.95
CA GLY A 70 8.68 -5.37 8.54
C GLY A 70 8.25 -4.14 7.75
N ASP A 71 7.03 -3.66 7.99
CA ASP A 71 6.35 -2.55 7.30
C ASP A 71 5.97 -1.39 8.23
N GLU A 72 6.21 -1.50 9.54
CA GLU A 72 5.76 -0.53 10.54
C GLU A 72 6.89 0.39 11.01
N PHE A 73 6.59 1.68 11.00
CA PHE A 73 7.49 2.74 11.45
C PHE A 73 6.84 3.58 12.55
N VAL A 74 7.66 4.09 13.45
CA VAL A 74 7.25 5.05 14.49
C VAL A 74 8.17 6.24 14.45
N VAL A 75 7.58 7.42 14.57
CA VAL A 75 8.29 8.69 14.76
C VAL A 75 7.94 9.22 16.14
N ILE A 76 8.94 9.59 16.93
CA ILE A 76 8.75 10.26 18.22
C ILE A 76 9.71 11.43 18.30
N VAL A 77 9.17 12.64 18.34
CA VAL A 77 9.94 13.88 18.37
C VAL A 77 9.58 14.65 19.63
N PRO A 78 10.39 14.59 20.69
CA PRO A 78 10.21 15.42 21.88
C PRO A 78 10.64 16.86 21.62
N LYS A 79 10.09 17.81 22.36
CA LYS A 79 10.40 19.24 22.29
C LYS A 79 10.22 19.85 20.89
N ILE A 80 9.24 19.37 20.15
CA ILE A 80 8.87 19.92 18.86
C ILE A 80 7.66 20.83 19.00
N ASP A 81 7.73 22.02 18.39
CA ASP A 81 6.58 22.88 18.27
C ASP A 81 5.43 22.18 17.53
N ARG A 82 4.20 22.49 17.93
CA ARG A 82 3.02 21.86 17.36
C ARG A 82 2.89 22.08 15.86
N ASP A 83 2.99 23.35 15.45
CA ASP A 83 2.73 23.72 14.05
C ASP A 83 3.86 23.18 13.15
N LEU A 84 5.10 23.21 13.63
CA LEU A 84 6.24 22.59 12.95
C LEU A 84 6.07 21.07 12.81
N PHE A 85 5.54 20.38 13.83
CA PHE A 85 5.29 18.94 13.73
C PHE A 85 4.23 18.64 12.67
N PHE A 86 3.13 19.41 12.63
CA PHE A 86 2.07 19.22 11.63
C PHE A 86 2.54 19.58 10.23
N GLU A 87 3.39 20.60 10.06
CA GLU A 87 4.02 20.93 8.78
C GLU A 87 4.83 19.74 8.24
N LYS A 88 5.73 19.19 9.07
CA LYS A 88 6.55 18.03 8.72
C LYS A 88 5.73 16.77 8.37
N ILE A 89 4.71 16.48 9.15
CA ILE A 89 3.79 15.37 8.86
C ILE A 89 3.00 15.65 7.58
N GLY A 90 2.63 16.89 7.31
CA GLY A 90 2.00 17.29 6.04
C GLY A 90 2.90 16.96 4.85
N HIS A 91 4.17 17.33 4.88
CA HIS A 91 5.14 16.99 3.83
C HIS A 91 5.30 15.47 3.64
N VAL A 92 5.40 14.71 4.74
CA VAL A 92 5.43 13.23 4.65
C VAL A 92 4.16 12.71 3.98
N SER A 93 2.98 13.21 4.37
CA SER A 93 1.69 12.79 3.80
C SER A 93 1.60 13.11 2.30
N ASP A 94 2.06 14.28 1.88
CA ASP A 94 2.11 14.68 0.47
C ASP A 94 3.02 13.74 -0.33
N MET A 95 4.21 13.41 0.19
CA MET A 95 5.15 12.48 -0.45
C MET A 95 4.60 11.06 -0.54
N VAL A 96 3.85 10.62 0.47
CA VAL A 96 3.14 9.32 0.48
C VAL A 96 2.05 9.31 -0.58
N HIS A 97 1.24 10.38 -0.63
CA HIS A 97 0.14 10.50 -1.60
C HIS A 97 0.65 10.54 -3.05
N MET A 98 1.74 11.28 -3.33
CA MET A 98 2.36 11.32 -4.65
C MET A 98 2.91 9.96 -5.11
N ARG A 99 3.01 8.97 -4.22
CA ARG A 99 3.50 7.61 -4.47
C ARG A 99 2.42 6.56 -4.25
N ASP A 100 1.21 6.83 -4.76
CA ASP A 100 0.06 5.92 -4.73
C ASP A 100 -0.36 5.49 -3.31
N ASP A 101 -0.34 6.43 -2.35
CA ASP A 101 -0.68 6.17 -0.95
C ASP A 101 0.11 4.99 -0.36
N MET A 102 1.42 5.00 -0.58
CA MET A 102 2.32 3.91 -0.22
C MET A 102 2.32 3.53 1.27
N ALA A 103 1.81 4.38 2.14
CA ALA A 103 1.70 4.11 3.58
C ALA A 103 0.48 4.78 4.20
N SER A 104 -0.05 4.18 5.27
CA SER A 104 -1.07 4.77 6.14
C SER A 104 -0.39 5.35 7.36
N ILE A 105 -0.76 6.59 7.74
CA ILE A 105 -0.09 7.34 8.81
C ILE A 105 -1.12 7.85 9.81
N GLY A 106 -0.93 7.51 11.09
CA GLY A 106 -1.67 8.11 12.20
C GLY A 106 -0.72 8.92 13.08
N TYR A 107 -1.11 10.11 13.49
CA TYR A 107 -0.25 10.99 14.24
C TYR A 107 -0.99 11.82 15.29
N ILE A 108 -0.26 12.22 16.32
CA ILE A 108 -0.73 13.08 17.40
C ILE A 108 0.38 14.04 17.84
N TRP A 109 -0.02 15.15 18.41
CA TRP A 109 0.87 16.04 19.17
C TRP A 109 0.29 16.29 20.56
N LYS A 110 1.14 16.37 21.60
CA LYS A 110 0.76 16.63 22.98
C LYS A 110 1.80 17.51 23.68
N ASP A 111 1.29 18.50 24.39
CA ASP A 111 2.07 19.44 25.19
C ASP A 111 2.70 18.82 26.45
N ASN A 112 2.04 17.82 27.03
CA ASN A 112 2.48 17.17 28.27
C ASN A 112 2.09 15.69 28.26
N VAL A 113 3.09 14.81 28.29
CA VAL A 113 2.92 13.36 28.23
C VAL A 113 3.53 12.70 29.46
N SER A 114 2.69 12.14 30.31
CA SER A 114 3.08 11.30 31.45
C SER A 114 3.16 9.80 31.10
N ASP A 115 2.44 9.37 30.07
CA ASP A 115 2.43 7.99 29.56
C ASP A 115 2.59 8.02 28.04
N ILE A 116 3.83 7.88 27.61
CA ILE A 116 4.18 7.91 26.19
C ILE A 116 3.65 6.67 25.45
N ARG A 117 3.58 5.51 26.10
CA ARG A 117 3.03 4.28 25.52
C ARG A 117 1.56 4.44 25.15
N ARG A 118 0.77 5.01 26.06
CA ARG A 118 -0.63 5.31 25.79
C ARG A 118 -0.80 6.26 24.60
N ARG A 119 0.10 7.24 24.47
CA ARG A 119 0.06 8.19 23.36
C ARG A 119 0.51 7.55 22.04
N ALA A 120 1.53 6.72 22.07
CA ALA A 120 1.93 5.92 20.91
C ALA A 120 0.77 5.02 20.41
N ASN A 121 0.06 4.35 21.32
CA ASN A 121 -1.13 3.54 20.96
C ASN A 121 -2.26 4.40 20.33
N GLN A 122 -2.40 5.68 20.72
CA GLN A 122 -3.38 6.57 20.07
C GLN A 122 -2.99 6.86 18.61
N ALA A 123 -1.71 7.13 18.34
CA ALA A 123 -1.22 7.33 16.98
C ALA A 123 -1.39 6.05 16.13
N GLU A 124 -1.12 4.88 16.71
CA GLU A 124 -1.33 3.57 16.10
C GLU A 124 -2.80 3.33 15.72
N GLN A 125 -3.73 3.65 16.63
CA GLN A 125 -5.17 3.55 16.34
C GLN A 125 -5.59 4.45 15.17
N LEU A 126 -5.08 5.68 15.09
CA LEU A 126 -5.34 6.59 13.96
C LEU A 126 -4.77 6.05 12.66
N MET A 127 -3.56 5.48 12.67
CA MET A 127 -2.97 4.80 11.52
C MET A 127 -3.84 3.62 11.06
N TYR A 128 -4.34 2.81 11.99
CA TYR A 128 -5.22 1.69 11.65
C TYR A 128 -6.53 2.14 10.98
N LEU A 129 -7.13 3.26 11.44
CA LEU A 129 -8.32 3.83 10.81
C LEU A 129 -8.02 4.30 9.38
N GLU A 130 -6.88 4.94 9.18
CA GLU A 130 -6.42 5.37 7.86
C GLU A 130 -6.17 4.18 6.93
N LYS A 131 -5.51 3.13 7.43
CA LYS A 131 -5.28 1.88 6.70
C LYS A 131 -6.59 1.20 6.28
N LYS A 132 -7.59 1.19 7.17
CA LYS A 132 -8.92 0.67 6.85
C LYS A 132 -9.58 1.46 5.73
N ARG A 133 -9.53 2.80 5.77
CA ARG A 133 -10.05 3.69 4.73
C ARG A 133 -9.39 3.40 3.38
N TYR A 134 -8.07 3.31 3.33
CA TYR A 134 -7.30 2.97 2.13
C TYR A 134 -7.79 1.67 1.47
N TYR A 135 -7.98 0.61 2.24
CA TYR A 135 -8.44 -0.68 1.69
C TYR A 135 -9.93 -0.65 1.26
N GLU A 136 -10.78 0.11 1.93
CA GLU A 136 -12.18 0.28 1.54
C GLU A 136 -12.30 1.05 0.21
N GLU A 137 -11.55 2.12 0.04
CA GLU A 137 -11.48 2.90 -1.20
C GLU A 137 -10.90 2.06 -2.36
N SER A 138 -9.81 1.35 -2.12
CA SER A 138 -9.21 0.45 -3.11
C SER A 138 -10.18 -0.64 -3.57
N ARG A 139 -10.93 -1.27 -2.65
CA ARG A 139 -11.96 -2.26 -2.99
C ARG A 139 -13.08 -1.65 -3.82
N THR A 140 -13.49 -0.43 -3.51
CA THR A 140 -14.54 0.28 -4.25
C THR A 140 -14.09 0.59 -5.68
N LEU A 141 -12.85 1.02 -5.88
CA LEU A 141 -12.28 1.27 -7.21
C LEU A 141 -12.20 -0.01 -8.04
N VAL A 142 -11.70 -1.10 -7.47
CA VAL A 142 -11.63 -2.43 -8.13
C VAL A 142 -13.04 -2.91 -8.50
N SER A 143 -14.02 -2.77 -7.61
CA SER A 143 -15.42 -3.16 -7.88
C SER A 143 -16.02 -2.35 -9.01
N LYS A 144 -15.83 -1.02 -9.03
CA LYS A 144 -16.30 -0.14 -10.12
C LYS A 144 -15.64 -0.49 -11.45
N HIS A 145 -14.34 -0.74 -11.46
CA HIS A 145 -13.61 -1.15 -12.66
C HIS A 145 -14.12 -2.48 -13.21
N ARG A 146 -14.29 -3.48 -12.33
CA ARG A 146 -14.84 -4.78 -12.68
C ARG A 146 -16.26 -4.70 -13.24
N SER A 147 -17.13 -3.88 -12.64
CA SER A 147 -18.50 -3.67 -13.12
C SER A 147 -18.52 -3.00 -14.50
N LYS A 148 -17.68 -2.00 -14.74
CA LYS A 148 -17.52 -1.36 -16.03
C LYS A 148 -17.02 -2.36 -17.11
N MET A 149 -16.01 -3.16 -16.77
CA MET A 149 -15.46 -4.19 -17.66
C MET A 149 -16.50 -5.24 -18.02
N LEU A 150 -17.28 -5.70 -17.03
CA LEU A 150 -18.39 -6.66 -17.25
C LEU A 150 -19.48 -6.05 -18.15
N GLY A 151 -19.85 -4.80 -17.92
CA GLY A 151 -20.81 -4.10 -18.78
C GLY A 151 -20.37 -4.03 -20.24
N THR A 152 -19.10 -3.69 -20.47
CA THR A 152 -18.51 -3.68 -21.81
C THR A 152 -18.51 -5.08 -22.44
N LEU A 153 -18.16 -6.10 -21.67
CA LEU A 153 -18.16 -7.50 -22.14
C LEU A 153 -19.56 -7.95 -22.58
N LEU A 154 -20.57 -7.68 -21.74
CA LEU A 154 -21.94 -8.04 -22.05
C LEU A 154 -22.46 -7.33 -23.31
N GLN A 155 -22.15 -6.03 -23.45
CA GLN A 155 -22.49 -5.27 -24.64
C GLN A 155 -21.83 -5.83 -25.89
N ASP A 156 -20.54 -6.16 -25.83
CA ASP A 156 -19.81 -6.75 -26.95
C ASP A 156 -20.37 -8.17 -27.33
N MET A 157 -20.90 -8.92 -26.35
CA MET A 157 -21.58 -10.18 -26.60
C MET A 157 -22.94 -9.97 -27.29
N ASP A 158 -23.74 -9.01 -26.82
CA ASP A 158 -25.04 -8.66 -27.42
C ASP A 158 -24.87 -8.09 -28.85
N ASP A 159 -23.80 -7.34 -29.09
CA ASP A 159 -23.43 -6.82 -30.41
C ASP A 159 -22.87 -7.91 -31.35
N GLY A 160 -22.77 -9.18 -30.88
CA GLY A 160 -22.23 -10.29 -31.69
C GLY A 160 -20.75 -10.17 -32.03
N ARG A 161 -19.99 -9.46 -31.21
CA ARG A 161 -18.53 -9.23 -31.44
C ARG A 161 -17.65 -10.42 -31.07
N TYR A 162 -18.22 -11.48 -30.49
CA TYR A 162 -17.47 -12.69 -30.15
C TYR A 162 -17.81 -13.83 -31.10
N GLU A 163 -16.79 -14.47 -31.62
CA GLU A 163 -16.88 -15.61 -32.51
C GLU A 163 -16.13 -16.81 -31.94
N MET A 164 -16.64 -17.98 -32.18
CA MET A 164 -16.02 -19.26 -31.80
C MET A 164 -15.27 -19.82 -33.02
N TYR A 165 -13.99 -20.03 -32.85
CA TYR A 165 -13.17 -20.78 -33.82
C TYR A 165 -12.85 -22.15 -33.27
N LEU A 166 -12.91 -23.15 -34.15
CA LEU A 166 -12.54 -24.53 -33.82
C LEU A 166 -11.16 -24.81 -34.43
N GLN A 167 -10.19 -25.08 -33.55
CA GLN A 167 -8.87 -25.53 -33.97
C GLN A 167 -8.81 -27.05 -33.92
N PRO A 168 -8.69 -27.76 -35.09
CA PRO A 168 -8.66 -29.20 -35.10
C PRO A 168 -7.35 -29.73 -34.48
N LYS A 169 -7.48 -30.83 -33.73
CA LYS A 169 -6.36 -31.64 -33.21
C LYS A 169 -6.35 -32.94 -33.97
N ALA A 170 -5.25 -33.23 -34.67
CA ALA A 170 -5.07 -34.45 -35.49
C ALA A 170 -3.88 -35.28 -35.01
N TYR A 171 -3.90 -36.56 -35.25
CA TYR A 171 -2.71 -37.39 -35.10
C TYR A 171 -1.69 -37.03 -36.19
N ILE A 172 -0.40 -37.00 -35.80
CA ILE A 172 0.71 -36.61 -36.70
C ILE A 172 0.93 -37.67 -37.78
N ASP A 173 0.75 -38.93 -37.44
CA ASP A 173 1.04 -40.08 -38.27
C ASP A 173 0.03 -40.31 -39.42
N ASN A 174 -1.25 -40.00 -39.19
CA ASN A 174 -2.31 -40.28 -40.17
C ASN A 174 -3.23 -39.08 -40.45
N GLN A 175 -2.92 -37.90 -39.88
CA GLN A 175 -3.67 -36.65 -40.03
C GLN A 175 -5.16 -36.73 -39.69
N ARG A 176 -5.59 -37.80 -39.00
CA ARG A 176 -6.99 -37.96 -38.58
C ARG A 176 -7.34 -36.99 -37.46
N VAL A 177 -8.34 -36.16 -37.69
CA VAL A 177 -8.87 -35.24 -36.67
C VAL A 177 -9.56 -36.05 -35.58
N VAL A 178 -9.17 -35.86 -34.35
CA VAL A 178 -9.67 -36.61 -33.17
C VAL A 178 -10.37 -35.71 -32.17
N ALA A 179 -10.11 -34.41 -32.22
CA ALA A 179 -10.73 -33.43 -31.35
C ALA A 179 -10.65 -32.04 -31.99
N ALA A 180 -11.32 -31.06 -31.39
CA ALA A 180 -11.15 -29.67 -31.71
C ALA A 180 -11.10 -28.84 -30.41
N GLU A 181 -10.29 -27.81 -30.38
CA GLU A 181 -10.28 -26.84 -29.32
C GLU A 181 -11.14 -25.65 -29.72
N ALA A 182 -12.08 -25.26 -28.84
CA ALA A 182 -12.91 -24.06 -29.06
C ALA A 182 -12.18 -22.81 -28.57
N LEU A 183 -11.92 -21.89 -29.47
CA LEU A 183 -11.21 -20.65 -29.21
C LEU A 183 -12.16 -19.48 -29.43
N VAL A 184 -12.41 -18.69 -28.40
CA VAL A 184 -13.17 -17.44 -28.52
C VAL A 184 -12.28 -16.34 -29.07
N ARG A 185 -12.79 -15.56 -30.01
CA ARG A 185 -12.12 -14.39 -30.58
C ARG A 185 -13.07 -13.22 -30.60
N LYS A 186 -12.55 -12.03 -30.32
CA LYS A 186 -13.30 -10.78 -30.39
C LYS A 186 -13.04 -10.09 -31.73
N ARG A 187 -14.07 -9.57 -32.38
CA ARG A 187 -13.93 -8.65 -33.51
C ARG A 187 -13.77 -7.23 -33.01
N GLY A 188 -12.71 -6.58 -33.43
CA GLY A 188 -12.50 -5.16 -33.21
C GLY A 188 -13.42 -4.30 -34.10
N PRO A 189 -13.42 -2.97 -33.89
CA PRO A 189 -14.30 -2.04 -34.60
C PRO A 189 -14.14 -2.04 -36.12
N GLN A 190 -12.98 -2.42 -36.62
CA GLN A 190 -12.67 -2.49 -38.06
C GLN A 190 -12.78 -3.92 -38.62
N GLY A 191 -13.30 -4.87 -37.84
CA GLY A 191 -13.50 -6.26 -38.22
C GLY A 191 -12.26 -7.16 -38.00
N GLU A 192 -11.17 -6.62 -37.47
CA GLU A 192 -9.96 -7.37 -37.11
C GLU A 192 -10.23 -8.35 -35.96
N ILE A 193 -9.53 -9.48 -35.97
CA ILE A 193 -9.65 -10.49 -34.90
C ILE A 193 -8.62 -10.14 -33.82
N VAL A 194 -9.12 -9.91 -32.62
CA VAL A 194 -8.29 -9.64 -31.43
C VAL A 194 -8.27 -10.90 -30.57
N ALA A 195 -7.07 -11.32 -30.13
CA ALA A 195 -6.94 -12.37 -29.15
C ALA A 195 -7.56 -11.93 -27.80
N PRO A 196 -8.18 -12.82 -27.04
CA PRO A 196 -8.72 -12.50 -25.74
C PRO A 196 -7.62 -12.16 -24.74
#